data_cddc25914c93bbfc62c058ea9818903a
#
_entry.id   cddc25914c93bbfc62c058ea9818903a
#
_cell.length_a   1.000
_cell.length_b   1.000
_cell.length_c   1.000
_cell.angle_alpha   90.00
_cell.angle_beta   90.00
_cell.angle_gamma   90.00
#
_symmetry.space_group_name_H-M   'P 1'
#
loop_
_entity.id
_entity.type
_entity.pdbx_description
1 polymer ?
#
loop_
_entity_poly.entity_id
_entity_poly.type
_entity_poly.pdbx_seq_one_letter_code
_entity_poly.pdbx_strand_id
1 'polypeptide(L)'
;YLLFFSDSVRGLQPGAPVEFRGIRLGTVAQVPFYKEGMAQRLDNDYRIPVLIRIEPDRLHKQLGDNVDIEAHLKDAESRGMRASMKSANLLTGSLYIDLDFYPQEKPWKGPRELFGYPLMPTTSGGLAQIQQKLMQTLDKINAMPINPM
;
A
#
# COMPACT_ATOMS: atom_id res chain seq x y z
N TYR A 1 -6.57 -8.75 -4.49
CA TYR A 1 -6.71 -7.38 -3.99
C TYR A 1 -6.11 -6.39 -4.96
N LEU A 2 -6.77 -5.25 -5.08
CA LEU A 2 -6.35 -4.17 -5.95
C LEU A 2 -5.85 -3.01 -5.10
N LEU A 3 -4.66 -2.52 -5.42
CA LEU A 3 -3.99 -1.43 -4.72
C LEU A 3 -3.74 -0.28 -5.68
N PHE A 4 -3.88 0.95 -5.20
CA PHE A 4 -3.57 2.14 -5.98
C PHE A 4 -2.44 2.91 -5.31
N PHE A 5 -1.35 3.10 -6.05
CA PHE A 5 -0.17 3.81 -5.54
C PHE A 5 0.02 5.14 -6.24
N SER A 6 0.32 6.16 -5.45
CA SER A 6 0.66 7.50 -5.95
C SER A 6 2.14 7.60 -6.32
N ASP A 7 2.95 6.73 -5.76
CA ASP A 7 4.39 6.73 -5.99
C ASP A 7 4.75 5.95 -7.26
N SER A 8 5.98 6.09 -7.71
CA SER A 8 6.48 5.31 -8.84
C SER A 8 6.49 3.83 -8.50
N VAL A 9 5.98 3.02 -9.43
CA VAL A 9 6.02 1.56 -9.31
C VAL A 9 7.24 0.96 -10.01
N ARG A 10 8.20 1.79 -10.40
CA ARG A 10 9.42 1.33 -11.05
C ARG A 10 10.18 0.40 -10.13
N GLY A 11 10.49 -0.80 -10.62
CA GLY A 11 11.13 -1.83 -9.81
C GLY A 11 10.17 -2.81 -9.17
N LEU A 12 8.87 -2.54 -9.19
CA LEU A 12 7.85 -3.47 -8.73
C LEU A 12 7.42 -4.34 -9.90
N GLN A 13 7.58 -5.65 -9.77
CA GLN A 13 7.31 -6.58 -10.87
C GLN A 13 6.40 -7.72 -10.43
N PRO A 14 5.72 -8.37 -11.39
CA PRO A 14 4.96 -9.58 -11.07
C PRO A 14 5.87 -10.62 -10.40
N GLY A 15 5.34 -11.28 -9.38
CA GLY A 15 6.11 -12.23 -8.57
C GLY A 15 6.79 -11.62 -7.37
N ALA A 16 6.83 -10.29 -7.26
CA ALA A 16 7.37 -9.63 -6.07
C ALA A 16 6.59 -10.06 -4.83
N PRO A 17 7.25 -10.23 -3.67
CA PRO A 17 6.55 -10.68 -2.48
C PRO A 17 5.63 -9.60 -1.90
N VAL A 18 4.55 -10.06 -1.28
CA VAL A 18 3.68 -9.26 -0.41
C VAL A 18 3.91 -9.78 0.99
N GLU A 19 4.39 -8.93 1.90
CA GLU A 19 4.81 -9.35 3.24
C GLU A 19 4.15 -8.51 4.32
N PHE A 20 3.96 -9.14 5.47
CA PHE A 20 3.59 -8.45 6.70
C PHE A 20 4.71 -8.69 7.70
N ARG A 21 5.48 -7.64 7.99
CA ARG A 21 6.60 -7.69 8.94
C ARG A 21 7.54 -8.87 8.67
N GLY A 22 7.87 -9.06 7.39
CA GLY A 22 8.77 -10.12 6.95
C GLY A 22 8.12 -11.46 6.67
N ILE A 23 6.83 -11.60 6.97
CA ILE A 23 6.09 -12.84 6.71
C ILE A 23 5.41 -12.73 5.35
N ARG A 24 5.75 -13.65 4.45
CA ARG A 24 5.18 -13.62 3.10
C ARG A 24 3.73 -14.08 3.11
N LEU A 25 2.84 -13.21 2.60
CA LEU A 25 1.40 -13.48 2.51
C LEU A 25 0.94 -13.75 1.09
N GLY A 26 1.70 -13.30 0.11
CA GLY A 26 1.30 -13.45 -1.27
C GLY A 26 2.31 -12.87 -2.23
N THR A 27 1.86 -12.58 -3.43
CA THR A 27 2.70 -12.05 -4.52
C THR A 27 1.97 -10.98 -5.31
N VAL A 28 2.75 -10.14 -5.99
CA VAL A 28 2.23 -9.20 -6.99
C VAL A 28 1.86 -10.00 -8.23
N ALA A 29 0.63 -9.82 -8.71
CA ALA A 29 0.14 -10.52 -9.88
C ALA A 29 0.35 -9.72 -11.17
N GLN A 30 0.01 -8.43 -11.17
CA GLN A 30 0.17 -7.56 -12.33
C GLN A 30 0.49 -6.14 -11.93
N VAL A 31 1.40 -5.49 -12.68
CA VAL A 31 1.78 -4.09 -12.51
C VAL A 31 2.05 -3.50 -13.90
N PRO A 32 1.34 -2.46 -14.34
CA PRO A 32 0.06 -2.00 -13.83
C PRO A 32 -1.07 -2.95 -14.21
N PHE A 33 -2.19 -2.87 -13.50
CA PHE A 33 -3.36 -3.66 -13.81
C PHE A 33 -4.50 -2.75 -14.26
N TYR A 34 -4.83 -2.77 -15.55
CA TYR A 34 -5.95 -2.03 -16.10
C TYR A 34 -6.97 -2.99 -16.66
N LYS A 35 -8.17 -2.99 -16.06
CA LYS A 35 -9.31 -3.72 -16.57
C LYS A 35 -10.08 -2.82 -17.52
N GLU A 36 -10.82 -3.42 -18.45
CA GLU A 36 -11.66 -2.67 -19.38
C GLU A 36 -12.59 -1.70 -18.63
N GLY A 37 -12.62 -0.47 -19.06
CA GLY A 37 -13.41 0.59 -18.45
C GLY A 37 -12.74 1.28 -17.26
N MET A 38 -11.63 0.75 -16.76
CA MET A 38 -10.94 1.33 -15.62
C MET A 38 -10.30 2.67 -15.96
N ALA A 39 -9.72 2.79 -17.14
CA ALA A 39 -9.07 4.01 -17.58
C ALA A 39 -10.04 5.21 -17.58
N GLN A 40 -11.31 4.97 -17.93
CA GLN A 40 -12.32 6.02 -17.95
C GLN A 40 -12.67 6.50 -16.53
N ARG A 41 -12.72 5.58 -15.57
CA ARG A 41 -13.00 5.92 -14.18
C ARG A 41 -11.81 6.61 -13.51
N LEU A 42 -10.61 6.37 -14.01
CA LEU A 42 -9.39 6.93 -13.45
C LEU A 42 -8.92 8.16 -14.24
N ASP A 43 -9.80 8.77 -15.02
CA ASP A 43 -9.46 9.87 -15.94
C ASP A 43 -8.68 11.01 -15.25
N ASN A 44 -9.05 11.34 -14.02
CA ASN A 44 -8.36 12.37 -13.23
C ASN A 44 -7.53 11.79 -12.09
N ASP A 45 -7.31 10.48 -12.09
CA ASP A 45 -6.58 9.80 -11.03
C ASP A 45 -5.34 9.16 -11.65
N TYR A 46 -4.17 9.71 -11.31
CA TYR A 46 -2.89 9.25 -11.86
C TYR A 46 -2.24 8.15 -11.03
N ARG A 47 -2.95 7.63 -10.03
CA ARG A 47 -2.44 6.51 -9.27
C ARG A 47 -2.34 5.26 -10.13
N ILE A 48 -1.38 4.43 -9.83
CA ILE A 48 -1.11 3.21 -10.59
C ILE A 48 -1.78 2.02 -9.91
N PRO A 49 -2.67 1.31 -10.61
CA PRO A 49 -3.30 0.12 -10.04
C PRO A 49 -2.34 -1.07 -10.07
N VAL A 50 -2.28 -1.77 -8.94
CA VAL A 50 -1.46 -2.97 -8.78
C VAL A 50 -2.35 -4.09 -8.27
N LEU A 51 -2.31 -5.23 -8.95
CA LEU A 51 -3.07 -6.41 -8.53
C LEU A 51 -2.15 -7.34 -7.75
N ILE A 52 -2.55 -7.66 -6.52
CA ILE A 52 -1.83 -8.64 -5.69
C ILE A 52 -2.70 -9.86 -5.44
N ARG A 53 -2.03 -10.96 -5.18
CA ARG A 53 -2.66 -12.22 -4.81
C ARG A 53 -2.23 -12.59 -3.40
N ILE A 54 -3.20 -12.74 -2.51
CA ILE A 54 -2.95 -13.28 -1.17
C ILE A 54 -3.06 -14.80 -1.27
N GLU A 55 -2.13 -15.51 -0.66
CA GLU A 55 -2.05 -16.96 -0.70
C GLU A 55 -2.67 -17.53 0.58
N PRO A 56 -3.95 -17.99 0.54
CA PRO A 56 -4.61 -18.46 1.77
C PRO A 56 -3.91 -19.64 2.43
N ASP A 57 -3.34 -20.54 1.64
CA ASP A 57 -2.66 -21.74 2.17
C ASP A 57 -1.46 -21.36 3.04
N ARG A 58 -0.72 -20.32 2.66
CA ARG A 58 0.41 -19.85 3.46
C ARG A 58 -0.07 -19.28 4.79
N LEU A 59 -1.15 -18.52 4.76
CA LEU A 59 -1.70 -17.91 5.97
C LEU A 59 -2.28 -18.97 6.90
N HIS A 60 -2.94 -19.98 6.35
CA HIS A 60 -3.50 -21.06 7.15
C HIS A 60 -2.43 -21.87 7.86
N LYS A 61 -1.27 -22.05 7.24
CA LYS A 61 -0.14 -22.73 7.88
C LYS A 61 0.37 -21.97 9.12
N GLN A 62 0.25 -20.65 9.10
CA GLN A 62 0.78 -19.80 10.17
C GLN A 62 -0.28 -19.43 11.21
N LEU A 63 -1.52 -19.23 10.78
CA LEU A 63 -2.60 -18.76 11.63
C LEU A 63 -3.61 -19.83 12.00
N GLY A 64 -3.60 -20.98 11.30
CA GLY A 64 -4.56 -22.06 11.49
C GLY A 64 -5.64 -22.08 10.42
N ASP A 65 -6.24 -23.27 10.23
CA ASP A 65 -7.20 -23.49 9.13
C ASP A 65 -8.55 -22.83 9.38
N ASN A 66 -8.84 -22.43 10.62
CA ASN A 66 -10.13 -21.86 11.00
C ASN A 66 -10.17 -20.33 10.91
N VAL A 67 -9.10 -19.70 10.39
CA VAL A 67 -9.01 -18.26 10.32
C VAL A 67 -9.65 -17.77 9.03
N ASP A 68 -10.58 -16.82 9.15
CA ASP A 68 -11.15 -16.12 8.02
C ASP A 68 -10.20 -14.97 7.64
N ILE A 69 -9.41 -15.21 6.62
CA ILE A 69 -8.36 -14.27 6.19
C ILE A 69 -8.96 -12.95 5.73
N GLU A 70 -10.05 -13.01 4.99
CA GLU A 70 -10.71 -11.80 4.50
C GLU A 70 -11.20 -10.93 5.66
N ALA A 71 -11.80 -11.54 6.67
CA ALA A 71 -12.25 -10.83 7.86
C ALA A 71 -11.08 -10.25 8.64
N HIS A 72 -9.98 -10.99 8.74
CA HIS A 72 -8.76 -10.52 9.40
C HIS A 72 -8.17 -9.29 8.70
N LEU A 73 -8.10 -9.32 7.37
CA LEU A 73 -7.59 -8.18 6.61
C LEU A 73 -8.49 -6.96 6.75
N LYS A 74 -9.78 -7.17 6.72
CA LYS A 74 -10.76 -6.09 6.89
C LYS A 74 -10.62 -5.42 8.26
N ASP A 75 -10.48 -6.23 9.31
CA ASP A 75 -10.27 -5.72 10.67
C ASP A 75 -8.95 -4.96 10.76
N ALA A 76 -7.88 -5.50 10.20
CA ALA A 76 -6.57 -4.84 10.21
C ALA A 76 -6.61 -3.50 9.47
N GLU A 77 -7.29 -3.43 8.33
CA GLU A 77 -7.46 -2.18 7.58
C GLU A 77 -8.17 -1.12 8.40
N SER A 78 -9.18 -1.53 9.18
CA SER A 78 -9.90 -0.61 10.06
C SER A 78 -9.04 -0.09 11.19
N ARG A 79 -7.96 -0.80 11.53
CA ARG A 79 -7.02 -0.42 12.59
C ARG A 79 -5.79 0.31 12.08
N GLY A 80 -5.75 0.65 10.80
CA GLY A 80 -4.66 1.41 10.22
C GLY A 80 -3.68 0.61 9.39
N MET A 81 -3.99 -0.65 9.04
CA MET A 81 -3.12 -1.41 8.14
C MET A 81 -3.16 -0.80 6.75
N ARG A 82 -1.99 -0.62 6.16
CA ARG A 82 -1.84 -0.06 4.82
C ARG A 82 -0.74 -0.80 4.08
N ALA A 83 -0.86 -0.84 2.76
CA ALA A 83 0.16 -1.39 1.88
C ALA A 83 1.09 -0.27 1.41
N SER A 84 2.37 -0.53 1.41
CA SER A 84 3.36 0.40 0.87
C SER A 84 4.38 -0.37 0.05
N MET A 85 5.11 0.36 -0.81
CA MET A 85 6.22 -0.22 -1.56
C MET A 85 7.51 0.06 -0.81
N LYS A 86 8.34 -0.98 -0.65
CA LYS A 86 9.64 -0.86 0.00
C LYS A 86 10.73 -1.48 -0.87
N SER A 87 11.96 -1.07 -0.62
CA SER A 87 13.10 -1.58 -1.36
C SER A 87 13.46 -2.98 -0.90
N ALA A 88 13.48 -3.92 -1.85
CA ALA A 88 13.94 -5.28 -1.62
C ALA A 88 15.45 -5.40 -1.84
N ASN A 89 15.96 -4.63 -2.82
CA ASN A 89 17.38 -4.63 -3.16
C ASN A 89 17.76 -3.25 -3.69
N LEU A 90 18.62 -2.56 -2.95
CA LEU A 90 19.04 -1.20 -3.29
C LEU A 90 19.88 -1.15 -4.58
N LEU A 91 20.60 -2.22 -4.88
CA LEU A 91 21.45 -2.27 -6.07
C LEU A 91 20.64 -2.43 -7.36
N THR A 92 19.61 -3.26 -7.33
CA THR A 92 18.77 -3.52 -8.50
C THR A 92 17.58 -2.59 -8.60
N GLY A 93 17.21 -1.93 -7.50
CA GLY A 93 16.01 -1.12 -7.44
C GLY A 93 14.73 -1.92 -7.29
N SER A 94 14.82 -3.22 -7.00
CA SER A 94 13.66 -4.08 -6.81
C SER A 94 12.81 -3.61 -5.64
N LEU A 95 11.49 -3.65 -5.81
CA LEU A 95 10.54 -3.29 -4.78
C LEU A 95 9.69 -4.51 -4.40
N TYR A 96 9.10 -4.44 -3.22
CA TYR A 96 8.09 -5.40 -2.77
C TYR A 96 6.98 -4.66 -2.05
N ILE A 97 5.87 -5.34 -1.81
CA ILE A 97 4.74 -4.77 -1.09
C ILE A 97 4.86 -5.14 0.38
N ASP A 98 4.82 -4.13 1.24
CA ASP A 98 4.88 -4.31 2.69
C ASP A 98 3.56 -3.87 3.31
N LEU A 99 2.94 -4.77 4.08
CA LEU A 99 1.75 -4.47 4.85
C LEU A 99 2.18 -4.21 6.28
N ASP A 100 1.74 -3.09 6.84
CA ASP A 100 2.04 -2.77 8.23
C ASP A 100 0.97 -1.82 8.77
N PHE A 101 1.00 -1.63 10.08
CA PHE A 101 0.10 -0.71 10.75
C PHE A 101 0.73 0.68 10.83
N TYR A 102 -0.08 1.67 10.48
CA TYR A 102 0.33 3.07 10.52
C TYR A 102 -0.64 3.79 11.46
N PRO A 103 -0.27 3.99 12.74
CA PRO A 103 -1.19 4.55 13.74
C PRO A 103 -1.75 5.92 13.40
N GLN A 104 -1.02 6.69 12.60
CA GLN A 104 -1.46 8.02 12.17
C GLN A 104 -2.52 7.98 11.08
N GLU A 105 -2.69 6.84 10.42
CA GLU A 105 -3.72 6.70 9.39
C GLU A 105 -5.09 6.57 10.01
N LYS A 106 -6.07 7.24 9.38
CA LYS A 106 -7.46 7.13 9.81
C LYS A 106 -8.02 5.76 9.44
N PRO A 107 -9.01 5.26 10.18
CA PRO A 107 -9.66 4.01 9.77
C PRO A 107 -10.15 4.10 8.32
N TRP A 108 -9.95 3.01 7.58
CA TRP A 108 -10.34 2.97 6.18
C TRP A 108 -11.86 2.94 6.05
N LYS A 109 -12.41 3.96 5.41
CA LYS A 109 -13.85 4.08 5.15
C LYS A 109 -14.17 4.20 3.67
N GLY A 110 -13.17 4.03 2.82
CA GLY A 110 -13.33 4.12 1.39
C GLY A 110 -14.01 2.91 0.77
N PRO A 111 -14.10 2.87 -0.56
CA PRO A 111 -14.68 1.74 -1.25
C PRO A 111 -13.95 0.44 -0.89
N ARG A 112 -14.71 -0.65 -0.77
CA ARG A 112 -14.15 -1.96 -0.45
C ARG A 112 -13.89 -2.78 -1.69
N GLU A 113 -14.43 -2.37 -2.82
CA GLU A 113 -14.38 -3.13 -4.05
C GLU A 113 -14.40 -2.21 -5.26
N LEU A 114 -13.69 -2.60 -6.31
CA LEU A 114 -13.70 -1.91 -7.60
C LEU A 114 -13.54 -2.94 -8.70
N PHE A 115 -14.44 -2.90 -9.69
CA PHE A 115 -14.46 -3.84 -10.83
C PHE A 115 -14.44 -5.30 -10.42
N GLY A 116 -15.06 -5.64 -9.28
CA GLY A 116 -15.12 -7.00 -8.78
C GLY A 116 -13.91 -7.43 -7.97
N TYR A 117 -12.95 -6.54 -7.75
CA TYR A 117 -11.76 -6.83 -6.95
C TYR A 117 -11.83 -6.11 -5.62
N PRO A 118 -11.57 -6.81 -4.51
CA PRO A 118 -11.50 -6.12 -3.21
C PRO A 118 -10.33 -5.15 -3.21
N LEU A 119 -10.57 -3.98 -2.62
CA LEU A 119 -9.55 -2.93 -2.51
C LEU A 119 -8.81 -3.05 -1.17
N MET A 120 -7.53 -2.75 -1.21
CA MET A 120 -6.71 -2.66 -0.01
C MET A 120 -6.12 -1.24 0.05
N PRO A 121 -6.28 -0.53 1.18
CA PRO A 121 -5.76 0.82 1.28
C PRO A 121 -4.24 0.85 1.28
N THR A 122 -3.69 1.91 0.69
CA THR A 122 -2.25 2.09 0.56
C THR A 122 -1.80 3.36 1.28
N THR A 123 -0.50 3.45 1.51
CA THR A 123 0.12 4.67 2.01
C THR A 123 1.45 4.86 1.29
N SER A 124 1.98 6.08 1.35
CA SER A 124 3.29 6.37 0.78
C SER A 124 4.36 5.60 1.53
N GLY A 125 5.36 5.10 0.79
CA GLY A 125 6.48 4.40 1.39
C GLY A 125 7.26 5.28 2.36
N GLY A 126 8.09 4.65 3.19
CA GLY A 126 8.79 5.31 4.27
C GLY A 126 9.58 6.55 3.85
N LEU A 127 10.27 6.48 2.71
CA LEU A 127 11.06 7.62 2.24
C LEU A 127 10.15 8.80 1.87
N ALA A 128 9.05 8.55 1.18
CA ALA A 128 8.11 9.61 0.82
C ALA A 128 7.48 10.23 2.05
N GLN A 129 7.14 9.41 3.05
CA GLN A 129 6.61 9.90 4.32
C GLN A 129 7.61 10.78 5.07
N ILE A 130 8.87 10.38 5.09
CA ILE A 130 9.93 11.17 5.72
C ILE A 130 10.05 12.51 5.01
N GLN A 131 10.04 12.54 3.69
CA GLN A 131 10.09 13.77 2.92
C GLN A 131 8.90 14.67 3.22
N GLN A 132 7.69 14.11 3.29
CA GLN A 132 6.50 14.87 3.63
C GLN A 132 6.59 15.47 5.02
N LYS A 133 7.05 14.71 5.99
CA LYS A 133 7.23 15.22 7.36
C LYS A 133 8.25 16.33 7.42
N LEU A 134 9.35 16.21 6.69
CA LEU A 134 10.37 17.26 6.61
C LEU A 134 9.78 18.53 5.99
N MET A 135 9.03 18.41 4.91
CA MET A 135 8.38 19.55 4.26
C MET A 135 7.38 20.23 5.19
N GLN A 136 6.58 19.44 5.91
CA GLN A 136 5.62 19.99 6.88
C GLN A 136 6.35 20.73 8.01
N THR A 137 7.46 20.19 8.47
CA THR A 137 8.26 20.84 9.50
C THR A 137 8.83 22.17 8.99
N LEU A 138 9.34 22.18 7.76
CA LEU A 138 9.85 23.40 7.15
C LEU A 138 8.74 24.44 6.98
N ASP A 139 7.56 24.01 6.56
CA ASP A 139 6.42 24.91 6.41
C ASP A 139 6.01 25.52 7.75
N LYS A 140 6.04 24.73 8.82
CA LYS A 140 5.78 25.24 10.17
C LYS A 140 6.80 26.28 10.59
N ILE A 141 8.08 26.04 10.32
CA ILE A 141 9.14 26.98 10.63
C ILE A 141 8.94 28.27 9.84
N ASN A 142 8.62 28.15 8.55
CA ASN A 142 8.40 29.31 7.69
C ASN A 142 7.14 30.10 8.06
N ALA A 143 6.14 29.40 8.59
CA ALA A 143 4.88 30.04 9.00
C ALA A 143 4.97 30.67 10.40
N MET A 144 5.96 30.34 11.19
CA MET A 144 6.14 30.94 12.51
C MET A 144 6.54 32.41 12.37
N PRO A 145 5.99 33.34 13.19
CA PRO A 145 6.41 34.74 13.23
C PRO A 145 7.75 34.85 13.95
N ILE A 146 8.74 34.42 13.28
CA ILE A 146 10.08 34.53 13.85
C ILE A 146 10.61 35.90 13.50
N ASN A 147 10.73 36.32 13.68
CA ASN A 147 11.23 37.12 13.20
C ASN A 147 11.97 37.60 13.43
N PRO A 148 12.25 37.93 12.88
CA PRO A 148 12.90 38.20 12.72
C PRO A 148 13.26 38.67 12.87
N MET A 149 13.33 38.74 12.94
CA MET A 149 13.69 39.15 13.00
C MET A 149 13.64 39.57 13.07
#